data_2a72dab3656ee6ab45b1fcda41dc211c
#
_entry.id   2a72dab3656ee6ab45b1fcda41dc211c
#
_cell.length_a   1.000
_cell.length_b   1.000
_cell.length_c   1.000
_cell.angle_alpha   90.00
_cell.angle_beta   90.00
_cell.angle_gamma   90.00
#
_symmetry.space_group_name_H-M   'P 1'
#
loop_
_entity.id
_entity.type
_entity.pdbx_description
1 polymer ?
#
loop_
_entity_poly.entity_id
_entity_poly.type
_entity_poly.pdbx_seq_one_letter_code
_entity_poly.pdbx_strand_id
1 'polypeptide(L)'
;KHIMGSTSEYRGLGLNGGIYINDTGANTNDNGWFAILATEDTVIASITSNVDNLADICTGQDATTLSANTAIYGNIRAITLTSGAIIAYNK
;
A
#
# COMPACT_ATOMS: atom_id res chain seq x y z
N LYS A 1 25.11 -8.72 -13.21
CA LYS A 1 24.38 -8.30 -12.83
C LYS A 1 23.36 -7.71 -13.23
N HIS A 2 23.10 -7.67 -13.72
CA HIS A 2 22.22 -7.06 -13.68
C HIS A 2 21.02 -6.93 -14.39
N ILE A 3 20.54 -7.19 -14.79
CA ILE A 3 19.11 -6.99 -14.65
C ILE A 3 18.82 -5.56 -14.31
N MET A 4 19.16 -4.75 -15.21
CA MET A 4 19.21 -3.35 -14.86
C MET A 4 17.83 -2.75 -14.69
N GLY A 5 16.86 -3.07 -15.57
CA GLY A 5 15.53 -2.51 -15.47
C GLY A 5 14.82 -2.95 -14.21
N SER A 6 14.76 -4.24 -13.96
CA SER A 6 14.11 -4.79 -12.78
C SER A 6 14.78 -4.32 -11.51
N THR A 7 16.10 -4.26 -11.52
CA THR A 7 16.86 -3.79 -10.36
C THR A 7 16.54 -2.34 -10.07
N SER A 8 16.41 -1.50 -11.09
CA SER A 8 16.06 -0.11 -10.89
C SER A 8 14.66 0.05 -10.31
N GLU A 9 13.71 -0.76 -10.76
CA GLU A 9 12.37 -0.73 -10.22
C GLU A 9 12.36 -1.12 -8.75
N TYR A 10 13.05 -2.17 -8.38
CA TYR A 10 13.12 -2.60 -6.99
C TYR A 10 13.84 -1.58 -6.13
N ARG A 11 14.86 -0.95 -6.64
CA ARG A 11 15.50 0.14 -5.92
C ARG A 11 14.55 1.29 -5.68
N GLY A 12 13.75 1.62 -6.69
CA GLY A 12 12.76 2.68 -6.55
C GLY A 12 11.79 2.38 -5.43
N LEU A 13 11.33 1.14 -5.33
CA LEU A 13 10.42 0.73 -4.29
C LEU A 13 11.05 0.77 -2.91
N GLY A 14 12.33 0.47 -2.80
CA GLY A 14 12.97 0.38 -1.50
C GLY A 14 13.90 1.53 -1.14
N LEU A 15 14.18 2.42 -2.08
CA LEU A 15 15.25 3.40 -1.92
C LEU A 15 15.04 4.35 -0.75
N ASN A 16 13.84 4.81 -0.55
CA ASN A 16 13.52 5.77 0.51
C ASN A 16 12.87 5.11 1.73
N GLY A 17 12.91 3.78 1.78
CA GLY A 17 12.36 3.04 2.90
C GLY A 17 10.84 2.99 2.89
N GLY A 18 10.30 2.66 4.03
CA GLY A 18 8.86 2.53 4.18
C GLY A 18 8.52 2.05 5.58
N ILE A 19 7.29 1.62 5.74
CA ILE A 19 6.82 1.11 7.01
C ILE A 19 6.05 -0.19 6.79
N TYR A 20 6.29 -1.16 7.66
CA TYR A 20 5.51 -2.40 7.71
C TYR A 20 4.33 -2.16 8.65
N ILE A 21 3.12 -2.30 8.13
CA ILE A 21 1.89 -2.07 8.89
C ILE A 21 1.17 -3.39 9.05
N ASN A 22 1.07 -3.86 10.30
CA ASN A 22 0.37 -5.10 10.62
C ASN A 22 -0.60 -4.92 11.78
N ASP A 23 -0.99 -3.67 12.04
CA ASP A 23 -1.97 -3.36 13.08
C ASP A 23 -3.25 -2.81 12.45
N THR A 24 -4.25 -2.60 13.27
CA THR A 24 -5.56 -2.08 12.84
C THR A 24 -5.74 -0.61 13.20
N GLY A 25 -4.69 0.06 13.64
CA GLY A 25 -4.73 1.49 13.91
C GLY A 25 -4.60 2.33 12.66
N ALA A 26 -4.92 3.60 12.78
CA ALA A 26 -4.76 4.53 11.67
C ALA A 26 -3.28 4.85 11.48
N ASN A 27 -2.81 4.76 10.26
CA ASN A 27 -1.45 5.11 9.89
C ASN A 27 -1.51 6.22 8.85
N THR A 28 -0.73 7.27 9.05
CA THR A 28 -0.74 8.44 8.17
C THR A 28 0.66 8.83 7.75
N ASN A 29 0.75 9.50 6.61
CA ASN A 29 2.01 10.04 6.09
C ASN A 29 1.68 11.29 5.28
N ASP A 30 2.02 12.46 5.81
CA ASP A 30 1.69 13.72 5.14
C ASP A 30 2.34 13.86 3.78
N ASN A 31 3.52 13.29 3.59
CA ASN A 31 4.19 13.27 2.30
C ASN A 31 3.62 12.22 1.36
N GLY A 32 2.93 11.25 1.90
CA GLY A 32 2.36 10.14 1.15
C GLY A 32 3.34 9.01 0.91
N TRP A 33 2.77 7.82 0.78
CA TRP A 33 3.49 6.66 0.27
C TRP A 33 3.15 6.53 -1.21
N PHE A 34 4.11 6.13 -2.03
CA PHE A 34 3.81 5.99 -3.46
C PHE A 34 3.28 4.60 -3.82
N ALA A 35 3.42 3.64 -2.92
CA ALA A 35 2.92 2.28 -3.15
C ALA A 35 2.68 1.58 -1.84
N ILE A 36 1.71 0.69 -1.84
CA ILE A 36 1.53 -0.28 -0.76
C ILE A 36 1.57 -1.68 -1.38
N LEU A 37 2.16 -2.62 -0.65
CA LEU A 37 2.27 -4.00 -1.06
C LEU A 37 1.71 -4.89 0.03
N ALA A 38 0.70 -5.67 -0.29
CA ALA A 38 0.15 -6.65 0.66
C ALA A 38 1.12 -7.80 0.81
N THR A 39 1.55 -8.08 2.04
CA THR A 39 2.45 -9.20 2.31
C THR A 39 1.69 -10.48 2.62
N GLU A 40 0.41 -10.34 2.92
CA GLU A 40 -0.52 -11.45 3.11
C GLU A 40 -1.90 -10.96 2.72
N ASP A 41 -2.89 -11.82 2.73
CA ASP A 41 -4.26 -11.41 2.40
C ASP A 41 -4.68 -10.32 3.37
N THR A 42 -5.11 -9.18 2.82
CA THR A 42 -5.32 -7.95 3.59
C THR A 42 -6.67 -7.35 3.26
N VAL A 43 -7.38 -6.94 4.31
CA VAL A 43 -8.63 -6.19 4.17
C VAL A 43 -8.38 -4.78 4.68
N ILE A 44 -8.69 -3.79 3.84
CA ILE A 44 -8.47 -2.39 4.17
C ILE A 44 -9.78 -1.79 4.69
N ALA A 45 -9.73 -1.20 5.88
CA ALA A 45 -10.90 -0.53 6.45
C ALA A 45 -11.10 0.87 5.89
N SER A 46 -10.01 1.59 5.65
CA SER A 46 -10.07 2.91 5.03
C SER A 46 -8.74 3.23 4.37
N ILE A 47 -8.80 4.06 3.32
CA ILE A 47 -7.62 4.51 2.60
C ILE A 47 -7.87 5.90 2.05
N THR A 48 -6.87 6.77 2.18
CA THR A 48 -6.90 8.12 1.62
C THR A 48 -5.80 8.24 0.58
N SER A 49 -6.17 8.54 -0.65
CA SER A 49 -5.20 8.66 -1.74
C SER A 49 -5.68 9.62 -2.79
N ASN A 50 -4.82 9.89 -3.77
CA ASN A 50 -5.20 10.69 -4.93
C ASN A 50 -5.75 9.85 -6.08
N VAL A 51 -5.95 8.57 -5.87
CA VAL A 51 -6.59 7.70 -6.87
C VAL A 51 -8.09 7.81 -6.68
N ASP A 52 -8.79 8.33 -7.69
CA ASP A 52 -10.23 8.54 -7.58
C ASP A 52 -10.95 7.22 -7.31
N ASN A 53 -11.84 7.26 -6.34
CA ASN A 53 -12.71 6.13 -5.99
C ASN A 53 -11.96 4.91 -5.42
N LEU A 54 -10.68 5.03 -5.12
CA LEU A 54 -9.95 3.90 -4.54
C LEU A 54 -10.57 3.46 -3.20
N ALA A 55 -11.08 4.39 -2.43
CA ALA A 55 -11.70 4.07 -1.14
C ALA A 55 -12.91 3.13 -1.27
N ASP A 56 -13.47 2.99 -2.46
CA ASP A 56 -14.59 2.07 -2.67
C ASP A 56 -14.21 0.61 -2.41
N ILE A 57 -12.92 0.27 -2.50
CA ILE A 57 -12.47 -1.09 -2.19
C ILE A 57 -12.65 -1.47 -0.73
N CYS A 58 -12.93 -0.50 0.12
CA CYS A 58 -13.04 -0.72 1.57
C CYS A 58 -14.47 -1.08 2.01
N THR A 59 -15.47 -0.78 1.19
CA THR A 59 -16.87 -0.88 1.62
C THR A 59 -17.78 -1.31 0.48
N GLY A 60 -18.99 -1.73 0.86
CA GLY A 60 -20.05 -1.99 -0.09
C GLY A 60 -19.76 -3.16 -1.03
N GLN A 61 -20.25 -3.03 -2.24
CA GLN A 61 -20.11 -4.07 -3.26
C GLN A 61 -18.67 -4.23 -3.74
N ASP A 62 -17.88 -3.17 -3.58
CA ASP A 62 -16.49 -3.19 -4.04
C ASP A 62 -15.52 -3.60 -2.93
N ALA A 63 -16.02 -3.88 -1.73
CA ALA A 63 -15.16 -4.34 -0.66
C ALA A 63 -14.41 -5.59 -1.11
N THR A 64 -13.11 -5.57 -0.96
CA THR A 64 -12.27 -6.64 -1.49
C THR A 64 -11.14 -6.96 -0.54
N THR A 65 -10.67 -8.20 -0.65
CA THR A 65 -9.45 -8.64 0.02
C THR A 65 -8.31 -8.54 -0.97
N LEU A 66 -7.25 -7.82 -0.60
CA LEU A 66 -6.05 -7.79 -1.40
C LEU A 66 -5.28 -9.08 -1.14
N SER A 67 -5.05 -9.84 -2.18
CA SER A 67 -4.24 -11.05 -2.06
C SER A 67 -2.79 -10.70 -1.74
N ALA A 68 -2.09 -11.61 -1.08
CA ALA A 68 -0.67 -11.46 -0.88
C ALA A 68 0.03 -11.09 -2.19
N ASN A 69 1.00 -10.20 -2.11
CA ASN A 69 1.79 -9.69 -3.24
C ASN A 69 1.04 -8.76 -4.19
N THR A 70 -0.13 -8.29 -3.82
CA THR A 70 -0.84 -7.26 -4.59
C THR A 70 -0.31 -5.89 -4.21
N ALA A 71 0.01 -5.08 -5.20
CA ALA A 71 0.50 -3.72 -4.99
C ALA A 71 -0.53 -2.70 -5.49
N ILE A 72 -0.64 -1.58 -4.77
CA ILE A 72 -1.44 -0.44 -5.18
C ILE A 72 -0.52 0.77 -5.22
N TYR A 73 -0.56 1.51 -6.34
CA TYR A 73 0.28 2.68 -6.55
C TYR A 73 -0.55 3.95 -6.52
N GLY A 74 0.02 5.01 -6.01
CA GLY A 74 -0.63 6.31 -5.92
C GLY A 74 -0.01 7.11 -4.80
N ASN A 75 -0.56 8.28 -4.53
CA ASN A 75 -0.14 9.05 -3.37
C ASN A 75 -1.05 8.70 -2.21
N ILE A 76 -0.62 7.77 -1.37
CA ILE A 76 -1.44 7.25 -0.29
C ILE A 76 -1.03 7.93 1.00
N ARG A 77 -1.95 8.66 1.62
CA ARG A 77 -1.65 9.48 2.79
C ARG A 77 -2.13 8.88 4.09
N ALA A 78 -3.07 7.98 4.04
CA ALA A 78 -3.58 7.33 5.23
C ALA A 78 -4.11 5.96 4.87
N ILE A 79 -3.95 5.02 5.78
CA ILE A 79 -4.49 3.68 5.60
C ILE A 79 -4.78 3.06 6.97
N THR A 80 -5.91 2.37 7.05
CA THR A 80 -6.29 1.59 8.22
C THR A 80 -6.69 0.21 7.75
N LEU A 81 -6.12 -0.82 8.35
CA LEU A 81 -6.41 -2.20 7.99
C LEU A 81 -7.46 -2.79 8.92
N THR A 82 -8.31 -3.64 8.38
CA THR A 82 -9.17 -4.52 9.18
C THR A 82 -8.40 -5.77 9.57
N SER A 83 -7.59 -6.30 8.65
CA SER A 83 -6.77 -7.49 8.88
C SER A 83 -5.64 -7.53 7.87
N GLY A 84 -4.67 -8.37 8.13
CA GLY A 84 -3.55 -8.57 7.22
C GLY A 84 -2.37 -7.67 7.53
N ALA A 85 -1.50 -7.52 6.54
CA ALA A 85 -0.29 -6.72 6.68
C ALA A 85 0.17 -6.19 5.33
N ILE A 86 0.73 -4.99 5.35
CA ILE A 86 1.25 -4.34 4.14
C ILE A 86 2.60 -3.71 4.42
N ILE A 87 3.33 -3.42 3.35
CA ILE A 87 4.47 -2.51 3.40
C ILE A 87 4.08 -1.28 2.61
N ALA A 88 4.19 -0.10 3.23
CA ALA A 88 3.95 1.17 2.55
C ALA A 88 5.29 1.82 2.27
N TYR A 89 5.56 2.13 1.01
CA TYR A 89 6.86 2.63 0.57
C TYR A 89 6.87 4.14 0.46
N ASN A 90 7.88 4.77 1.04
CA ASN A 90 8.05 6.22 0.95
C ASN A 90 8.41 6.64 -0.47
N LYS A 91 7.98 7.84 -0.80
CA LYS A 91 8.38 8.46 -2.07
C LYS A 91 9.87 8.69 -2.15
#